data_85dcb587d57e80bec98d34ab05c78321
#
_entry.id   85dcb587d57e80bec98d34ab05c78321
#
_cell.length_a   1.000
_cell.length_b   1.000
_cell.length_c   1.000
_cell.angle_alpha   90.00
_cell.angle_beta   90.00
_cell.angle_gamma   90.00
#
_symmetry.space_group_name_H-M   'P 1'
#
loop_
_entity.id
_entity.type
_entity.pdbx_description
1 polymer ?
#
loop_
_entity_poly.entity_id
_entity_poly.type
_entity_poly.pdbx_seq_one_letter_code
_entity_poly.pdbx_strand_id
1 'polypeptide(L)'
;PEKIKTKINNSNKTIDLINGGELNFLKTPGLTDYEFTFTIPQSDYPFADNSMTAQDWLSTLEILKTSEPYFRFKIIRTKPNGEPLFNTGDDEDSLVSLEDYSFEENAKNLFDIEVTVKLKQYRVYSTGKIVLSKDGEGNITAEAIKERPSDRVPPKSYTVKSGDTLWLICKKELGDG
;
A
#
# COMPACT_ATOMS: atom_id res chain seq x y z
N PRO A 1 -5.85 -12.90 -13.94
CA PRO A 1 -6.65 -11.81 -14.54
C PRO A 1 -6.30 -11.63 -16.01
N GLU A 2 -7.29 -11.41 -16.85
CA GLU A 2 -7.10 -11.15 -18.30
C GLU A 2 -6.49 -9.75 -18.54
N LYS A 3 -6.76 -8.81 -17.66
CA LYS A 3 -6.33 -7.42 -17.76
C LYS A 3 -5.99 -6.86 -16.38
N ILE A 4 -4.85 -6.20 -16.32
CA ILE A 4 -4.46 -5.37 -15.17
C ILE A 4 -4.29 -3.95 -15.68
N LYS A 5 -4.99 -3.01 -15.06
CA LYS A 5 -4.90 -1.58 -15.36
C LYS A 5 -4.10 -0.91 -14.26
N THR A 6 -2.96 -0.34 -14.62
CA THR A 6 -2.14 0.49 -13.73
C THR A 6 -2.34 1.95 -14.12
N LYS A 7 -2.73 2.79 -13.17
CA LYS A 7 -2.93 4.23 -13.37
C LYS A 7 -1.99 5.00 -12.46
N ILE A 8 -1.06 5.70 -13.07
CA ILE A 8 -0.14 6.61 -12.38
C ILE A 8 -0.81 7.97 -12.31
N ASN A 9 -1.17 8.40 -11.10
CA ASN A 9 -1.84 9.67 -10.91
C ASN A 9 -0.83 10.82 -10.86
N ASN A 10 -1.29 11.99 -11.28
CA ASN A 10 -0.53 13.22 -11.22
C ASN A 10 -1.24 14.24 -10.34
N SER A 11 -0.47 15.03 -9.60
CA SER A 11 -0.99 16.09 -8.72
C SER A 11 -0.72 17.48 -9.27
N ASN A 12 -0.42 17.60 -10.57
CA ASN A 12 -0.16 18.89 -11.23
C ASN A 12 -1.36 19.84 -11.08
N LYS A 13 -1.09 21.11 -11.04
CA LYS A 13 -2.10 22.17 -10.97
C LYS A 13 -1.89 23.17 -12.11
N THR A 14 -2.92 23.32 -12.95
CA THR A 14 -2.94 24.36 -13.97
C THR A 14 -3.62 25.62 -13.40
N ILE A 15 -3.06 26.78 -13.68
CA ILE A 15 -3.63 28.09 -13.37
C ILE A 15 -3.60 28.95 -14.61
N ASP A 16 -4.64 29.77 -14.81
CA ASP A 16 -4.71 30.76 -15.85
C ASP A 16 -4.04 32.04 -15.38
N LEU A 17 -3.15 32.57 -16.21
CA LEU A 17 -2.50 33.86 -15.99
C LEU A 17 -3.26 34.96 -16.74
N ILE A 18 -3.45 36.10 -16.06
CA ILE A 18 -4.03 37.26 -16.72
C ILE A 18 -3.07 37.70 -17.83
N ASN A 19 -3.54 37.65 -19.07
CA ASN A 19 -2.78 37.97 -20.31
C ASN A 19 -1.56 37.08 -20.60
N GLY A 20 -1.38 35.93 -19.91
CA GLY A 20 -0.22 35.04 -20.05
C GLY A 20 -0.52 33.61 -20.47
N GLY A 21 -1.81 33.27 -20.66
CA GLY A 21 -2.22 31.90 -20.97
C GLY A 21 -2.19 30.99 -19.73
N GLU A 22 -2.13 29.67 -19.94
CA GLU A 22 -2.12 28.66 -18.90
C GLU A 22 -0.70 28.34 -18.43
N LEU A 23 -0.51 28.24 -17.10
CA LEU A 23 0.73 27.75 -16.49
C LEU A 23 0.45 26.45 -15.75
N ASN A 24 1.20 25.40 -16.10
CA ASN A 24 1.10 24.10 -15.43
C ASN A 24 2.21 23.91 -14.41
N PHE A 25 1.84 23.87 -13.13
CA PHE A 25 2.75 23.56 -12.03
C PHE A 25 2.92 22.05 -11.92
N LEU A 26 4.13 21.59 -12.21
CA LEU A 26 4.50 20.18 -12.05
C LEU A 26 4.72 19.87 -10.57
N LYS A 27 3.99 18.89 -10.06
CA LYS A 27 4.13 18.37 -8.69
C LYS A 27 4.64 16.93 -8.72
N THR A 28 5.05 16.45 -7.56
CA THR A 28 5.40 15.04 -7.39
C THR A 28 4.22 14.14 -7.79
N PRO A 29 4.48 13.00 -8.46
CA PRO A 29 3.44 12.05 -8.82
C PRO A 29 2.61 11.61 -7.61
N GLY A 30 1.31 11.47 -7.83
CA GLY A 30 0.37 10.89 -6.86
C GLY A 30 0.62 9.40 -6.64
N LEU A 31 -0.26 8.78 -5.88
CA LEU A 31 -0.23 7.35 -5.65
C LEU A 31 -0.71 6.61 -6.91
N THR A 32 -0.14 5.44 -7.16
CA THR A 32 -0.54 4.57 -8.27
C THR A 32 -1.77 3.76 -7.88
N ASP A 33 -2.75 3.68 -8.78
CA ASP A 33 -3.92 2.83 -8.63
C ASP A 33 -3.76 1.59 -9.52
N TYR A 34 -4.17 0.43 -9.01
CA TYR A 34 -4.22 -0.84 -9.73
C TYR A 34 -5.67 -1.34 -9.74
N GLU A 35 -6.15 -1.76 -10.89
CA GLU A 35 -7.48 -2.31 -11.06
C GLU A 35 -7.38 -3.58 -11.92
N PHE A 36 -7.97 -4.67 -11.44
CA PHE A 36 -8.02 -5.93 -12.18
C PHE A 36 -9.24 -6.76 -11.78
N THR A 37 -9.65 -7.62 -12.70
CA THR A 37 -10.75 -8.55 -12.50
C THR A 37 -10.24 -9.97 -12.62
N PHE A 38 -10.73 -10.85 -11.77
CA PHE A 38 -10.45 -12.28 -11.82
C PHE A 38 -11.70 -13.08 -11.48
N THR A 39 -11.74 -14.32 -11.93
CA THR A 39 -12.87 -15.22 -11.71
C THR A 39 -12.50 -16.21 -10.61
N ILE A 40 -13.40 -16.40 -9.67
CA ILE A 40 -13.34 -17.46 -8.65
C ILE A 40 -14.26 -18.57 -9.10
N PRO A 41 -13.72 -19.75 -9.45
CA PRO A 41 -14.52 -20.87 -9.89
C PRO A 41 -15.34 -21.46 -8.73
N GLN A 42 -16.60 -21.77 -8.99
CA GLN A 42 -17.47 -22.51 -8.06
C GLN A 42 -17.42 -24.01 -8.29
N SER A 43 -16.86 -24.45 -9.41
CA SER A 43 -16.70 -25.85 -9.79
C SER A 43 -15.23 -26.21 -9.98
N ASP A 44 -14.91 -27.49 -9.85
CA ASP A 44 -13.57 -27.97 -10.09
C ASP A 44 -13.25 -27.97 -11.59
N TYR A 45 -12.40 -27.04 -12.01
CA TYR A 45 -11.86 -26.99 -13.36
C TYR A 45 -10.46 -27.59 -13.39
N PRO A 46 -10.10 -28.39 -14.42
CA PRO A 46 -8.77 -29.00 -14.52
C PRO A 46 -7.60 -28.01 -14.62
N PHE A 47 -7.89 -26.76 -14.95
CA PHE A 47 -6.92 -25.67 -15.12
C PHE A 47 -6.91 -24.69 -13.95
N ALA A 48 -7.80 -24.86 -12.99
CA ALA A 48 -7.87 -23.98 -11.81
C ALA A 48 -7.15 -24.63 -10.63
N ASP A 49 -6.31 -23.84 -9.95
CA ASP A 49 -5.76 -24.22 -8.67
C ASP A 49 -6.79 -23.86 -7.59
N ASN A 50 -7.61 -24.84 -7.19
CA ASN A 50 -8.68 -24.66 -6.22
C ASN A 50 -8.19 -24.89 -4.78
N SER A 51 -7.08 -24.27 -4.40
CA SER A 51 -6.56 -24.34 -3.03
C SER A 51 -7.46 -23.65 -1.99
N MET A 52 -8.34 -22.75 -2.43
CA MET A 52 -9.26 -21.99 -1.57
C MET A 52 -10.68 -22.00 -2.15
N THR A 53 -11.67 -22.11 -1.28
CA THR A 53 -13.08 -21.97 -1.70
C THR A 53 -13.43 -20.53 -2.02
N ALA A 54 -14.51 -20.31 -2.78
CA ALA A 54 -15.00 -18.95 -3.06
C ALA A 54 -15.31 -18.17 -1.77
N GLN A 55 -15.87 -18.87 -0.78
CA GLN A 55 -16.14 -18.28 0.55
C GLN A 55 -14.86 -17.79 1.23
N ASP A 56 -13.77 -18.55 1.17
CA ASP A 56 -12.49 -18.19 1.77
C ASP A 56 -11.88 -16.97 1.07
N TRP A 57 -12.01 -16.89 -0.26
CA TRP A 57 -11.57 -15.73 -1.04
C TRP A 57 -12.33 -14.46 -0.64
N LEU A 58 -13.65 -14.51 -0.59
CA LEU A 58 -14.47 -13.37 -0.21
C LEU A 58 -14.22 -12.95 1.24
N SER A 59 -14.07 -13.92 2.15
CA SER A 59 -13.71 -13.66 3.55
C SER A 59 -12.33 -12.99 3.68
N THR A 60 -11.37 -13.40 2.85
CA THR A 60 -10.04 -12.77 2.83
C THR A 60 -10.11 -11.32 2.35
N LEU A 61 -10.88 -11.04 1.30
CA LEU A 61 -11.09 -9.68 0.82
C LEU A 61 -11.80 -8.80 1.86
N GLU A 62 -12.78 -9.35 2.57
CA GLU A 62 -13.46 -8.66 3.65
C GLU A 62 -12.51 -8.33 4.82
N ILE A 63 -11.65 -9.26 5.21
CA ILE A 63 -10.62 -9.02 6.22
C ILE A 63 -9.65 -7.93 5.76
N LEU A 64 -9.19 -7.99 4.51
CA LEU A 64 -8.32 -6.96 3.94
C LEU A 64 -8.98 -5.59 3.89
N LYS A 65 -10.30 -5.53 3.68
CA LYS A 65 -11.05 -4.28 3.67
C LYS A 65 -11.29 -3.72 5.06
N THR A 66 -11.68 -4.58 6.01
CA THR A 66 -12.07 -4.16 7.37
C THR A 66 -10.88 -3.88 8.29
N SER A 67 -9.77 -4.62 8.14
CA SER A 67 -8.55 -4.43 8.95
C SER A 67 -7.66 -3.31 8.41
N GLU A 68 -7.95 -2.79 7.22
CA GLU A 68 -7.19 -1.73 6.53
C GLU A 68 -5.66 -1.94 6.50
N PRO A 69 -5.13 -3.18 6.39
CA PRO A 69 -3.70 -3.39 6.34
C PRO A 69 -3.14 -2.94 4.98
N TYR A 70 -1.91 -2.48 4.98
CA TYR A 70 -1.14 -2.44 3.75
C TYR A 70 -0.45 -3.79 3.55
N PHE A 71 -0.35 -4.22 2.31
CA PHE A 71 0.30 -5.48 1.94
C PHE A 71 1.14 -5.32 0.68
N ARG A 72 1.96 -6.33 0.41
CA ARG A 72 2.82 -6.33 -0.76
C ARG A 72 2.06 -6.92 -1.93
N PHE A 73 1.96 -6.16 -3.01
CA PHE A 73 1.38 -6.58 -4.27
C PHE A 73 2.47 -6.72 -5.31
N LYS A 74 2.60 -7.92 -5.88
CA LYS A 74 3.61 -8.24 -6.87
C LYS A 74 2.96 -8.68 -8.17
N ILE A 75 3.34 -8.06 -9.28
CA ILE A 75 2.91 -8.44 -10.63
C ILE A 75 4.08 -9.11 -11.33
N ILE A 76 3.95 -10.40 -11.60
CA ILE A 76 4.93 -11.18 -12.35
C ILE A 76 4.42 -11.35 -13.77
N ARG A 77 5.17 -10.86 -14.75
CA ARG A 77 4.81 -10.96 -16.17
C ARG A 77 5.80 -11.87 -16.87
N THR A 78 5.30 -12.94 -17.46
CA THR A 78 6.11 -13.91 -18.19
C THR A 78 5.67 -14.00 -19.64
N LYS A 79 6.63 -14.25 -20.54
CA LYS A 79 6.36 -14.65 -21.92
C LYS A 79 5.80 -16.08 -21.95
N PRO A 80 5.21 -16.53 -23.08
CA PRO A 80 4.75 -17.90 -23.23
C PRO A 80 5.83 -18.98 -23.04
N ASN A 81 7.11 -18.62 -23.22
CA ASN A 81 8.26 -19.50 -22.99
C ASN A 81 8.75 -19.51 -21.53
N GLY A 82 8.05 -18.83 -20.62
CA GLY A 82 8.43 -18.77 -19.20
C GLY A 82 9.46 -17.70 -18.83
N GLU A 83 10.06 -17.00 -19.81
CA GLU A 83 10.99 -15.93 -19.54
C GLU A 83 10.27 -14.67 -19.01
N PRO A 84 10.91 -13.86 -18.17
CA PRO A 84 10.38 -12.57 -17.77
C PRO A 84 10.07 -11.68 -18.98
N LEU A 85 8.94 -10.99 -18.96
CA LEU A 85 8.56 -10.07 -20.04
C LEU A 85 9.48 -8.84 -20.07
N PHE A 86 9.94 -8.40 -18.92
CA PHE A 86 10.87 -7.29 -18.74
C PHE A 86 12.21 -7.81 -18.23
N ASN A 87 13.31 -7.43 -18.89
CA ASN A 87 14.68 -7.87 -18.57
C ASN A 87 15.26 -7.25 -17.27
N THR A 88 14.59 -6.31 -16.70
CA THR A 88 14.99 -5.69 -15.44
C THR A 88 14.21 -6.42 -14.35
N GLY A 89 14.83 -7.03 -13.39
CA GLY A 89 14.20 -7.69 -12.24
C GLY A 89 13.11 -6.87 -11.49
N ASP A 90 12.57 -5.89 -12.14
CA ASP A 90 11.47 -5.01 -11.76
C ASP A 90 10.12 -5.67 -12.07
N ASP A 91 9.90 -6.84 -11.52
CA ASP A 91 8.55 -7.23 -11.19
C ASP A 91 7.99 -6.07 -10.35
N GLU A 92 6.87 -5.52 -10.79
CA GLU A 92 6.24 -4.42 -10.08
C GLU A 92 5.89 -4.88 -8.65
N ASP A 93 6.70 -4.49 -7.68
CA ASP A 93 6.53 -4.83 -6.27
C ASP A 93 6.20 -3.55 -5.52
N SER A 94 4.95 -3.42 -5.12
CA SER A 94 4.43 -2.23 -4.47
C SER A 94 3.72 -2.57 -3.18
N LEU A 95 3.92 -1.73 -2.17
CA LEU A 95 3.04 -1.73 -1.01
C LEU A 95 1.71 -1.08 -1.43
N VAL A 96 0.61 -1.76 -1.15
CA VAL A 96 -0.73 -1.31 -1.51
C VAL A 96 -1.72 -1.50 -0.37
N SER A 97 -2.82 -0.77 -0.42
CA SER A 97 -4.03 -0.99 0.38
C SER A 97 -5.18 -1.39 -0.54
N LEU A 98 -6.14 -2.14 -0.02
CA LEU A 98 -7.37 -2.46 -0.72
C LEU A 98 -8.33 -1.26 -0.61
N GLU A 99 -8.54 -0.52 -1.71
CA GLU A 99 -9.44 0.62 -1.74
C GLU A 99 -10.91 0.19 -1.88
N ASP A 100 -11.14 -0.75 -2.81
CA ASP A 100 -12.48 -1.20 -3.13
C ASP A 100 -12.46 -2.59 -3.78
N TYR A 101 -13.51 -3.36 -3.59
CA TYR A 101 -13.76 -4.57 -4.35
C TYR A 101 -15.26 -4.74 -4.61
N SER A 102 -15.60 -5.35 -5.70
CA SER A 102 -16.95 -5.77 -6.03
C SER A 102 -16.94 -7.17 -6.59
N PHE A 103 -18.03 -7.89 -6.42
CA PHE A 103 -18.17 -9.20 -7.04
C PHE A 103 -19.55 -9.32 -7.69
N GLU A 104 -19.59 -10.07 -8.78
CA GLU A 104 -20.79 -10.37 -9.54
C GLU A 104 -20.96 -11.87 -9.66
N GLU A 105 -22.18 -12.35 -9.40
CA GLU A 105 -22.59 -13.73 -9.61
C GLU A 105 -23.49 -13.78 -10.85
N ASN A 106 -23.12 -14.61 -11.83
CA ASN A 106 -23.88 -14.70 -13.07
C ASN A 106 -24.20 -16.16 -13.39
N ALA A 107 -25.48 -16.49 -13.44
CA ALA A 107 -25.95 -17.84 -13.76
C ALA A 107 -25.51 -18.32 -15.16
N LYS A 108 -25.16 -17.43 -16.09
CA LYS A 108 -24.63 -17.77 -17.41
C LYS A 108 -23.22 -18.35 -17.36
N ASN A 109 -22.46 -18.01 -16.31
CA ASN A 109 -21.08 -18.45 -16.09
C ASN A 109 -20.99 -19.63 -15.10
N LEU A 110 -22.04 -20.48 -15.05
CA LEU A 110 -22.09 -21.64 -14.14
C LEU A 110 -21.93 -21.25 -12.65
N PHE A 111 -22.37 -20.05 -12.28
CA PHE A 111 -22.26 -19.45 -10.94
C PHE A 111 -20.83 -19.08 -10.50
N ASP A 112 -19.87 -19.06 -11.42
CA ASP A 112 -18.55 -18.53 -11.12
C ASP A 112 -18.65 -17.05 -10.71
N ILE A 113 -17.88 -16.66 -9.71
CA ILE A 113 -17.89 -15.31 -9.18
C ILE A 113 -16.82 -14.48 -9.87
N GLU A 114 -17.22 -13.39 -10.50
CA GLU A 114 -16.30 -12.41 -11.06
C GLU A 114 -16.01 -11.32 -10.04
N VAL A 115 -14.74 -11.18 -9.64
CA VAL A 115 -14.31 -10.22 -8.63
C VAL A 115 -13.45 -9.14 -9.27
N THR A 116 -13.87 -7.89 -9.10
CA THR A 116 -13.08 -6.70 -9.48
C THR A 116 -12.47 -6.08 -8.24
N VAL A 117 -11.15 -5.90 -8.26
CA VAL A 117 -10.38 -5.37 -7.14
C VAL A 117 -9.69 -4.07 -7.55
N LYS A 118 -9.75 -3.07 -6.66
CA LYS A 118 -9.03 -1.80 -6.79
C LYS A 118 -8.07 -1.64 -5.62
N LEU A 119 -6.80 -1.53 -5.96
CA LEU A 119 -5.72 -1.31 -5.00
C LEU A 119 -5.13 0.07 -5.23
N LYS A 120 -4.63 0.68 -4.16
CA LYS A 120 -3.90 1.94 -4.22
C LYS A 120 -2.54 1.77 -3.57
N GLN A 121 -1.52 2.34 -4.20
CA GLN A 121 -0.17 2.37 -3.67
C GLN A 121 -0.19 2.97 -2.25
N TYR A 122 0.45 2.28 -1.33
CA TYR A 122 0.69 2.77 0.02
C TYR A 122 2.14 3.22 0.16
N ARG A 123 2.35 4.39 0.73
CA ARG A 123 3.69 4.87 1.09
C ARG A 123 3.80 4.93 2.60
N VAL A 124 4.74 4.21 3.15
CA VAL A 124 5.05 4.33 4.57
C VAL A 124 5.51 5.75 4.84
N TYR A 125 4.79 6.43 5.71
CA TYR A 125 5.16 7.76 6.18
C TYR A 125 5.64 7.65 7.62
N SER A 126 6.71 8.35 7.92
CA SER A 126 7.19 8.51 9.29
C SER A 126 7.39 10.00 9.55
N THR A 127 7.13 10.42 10.77
CA THR A 127 7.54 11.73 11.26
C THR A 127 9.07 11.75 11.32
N GLY A 128 9.71 12.62 10.55
CA GLY A 128 11.16 12.82 10.64
C GLY A 128 11.49 13.88 11.69
N LYS A 129 12.45 13.66 12.56
CA LYS A 129 13.06 14.71 13.37
C LYS A 129 14.02 15.51 12.51
N ILE A 130 13.90 16.82 12.54
CA ILE A 130 14.92 17.73 11.97
C ILE A 130 15.89 18.04 13.10
N VAL A 131 17.12 17.57 12.98
CA VAL A 131 18.20 17.96 13.91
C VAL A 131 18.94 19.11 13.30
N LEU A 132 18.94 20.24 14.03
CA LEU A 132 19.73 21.41 13.68
C LEU A 132 21.08 21.28 14.35
N SER A 133 22.14 21.18 13.57
CA SER A 133 23.53 21.24 14.06
C SER A 133 24.18 22.56 13.67
N LYS A 134 24.92 23.17 14.58
CA LYS A 134 25.79 24.31 14.29
C LYS A 134 27.21 23.82 14.06
N ASP A 135 27.80 24.22 12.97
CA ASP A 135 29.24 24.04 12.76
C ASP A 135 30.04 25.04 13.62
N GLY A 136 31.37 24.84 13.70
CA GLY A 136 32.26 25.73 14.46
C GLY A 136 32.33 27.15 13.93
N GLU A 137 31.76 27.43 12.75
CA GLU A 137 31.69 28.75 12.10
C GLU A 137 30.31 29.43 12.30
N GLY A 138 29.39 28.76 12.99
CA GLY A 138 28.07 29.31 13.33
C GLY A 138 26.99 29.07 12.27
N ASN A 139 27.27 28.33 11.18
CA ASN A 139 26.27 27.98 10.18
C ASN A 139 25.35 26.90 10.72
N ILE A 140 24.05 27.02 10.45
CA ILE A 140 23.03 26.03 10.86
C ILE A 140 22.79 25.08 9.70
N THR A 141 23.12 23.80 9.90
CA THR A 141 22.74 22.72 8.99
C THR A 141 21.55 21.98 9.55
N ALA A 142 20.53 21.74 8.70
CA ALA A 142 19.34 20.99 9.05
C ALA A 142 19.44 19.59 8.41
N GLU A 143 19.54 18.58 9.23
CA GLU A 143 19.54 17.18 8.78
C GLU A 143 18.20 16.54 9.13
N ALA A 144 17.49 16.03 8.12
CA ALA A 144 16.26 15.28 8.33
C ALA A 144 16.61 13.83 8.65
N ILE A 145 16.52 13.47 9.92
CA ILE A 145 16.66 12.06 10.33
C ILE A 145 15.29 11.40 10.20
N LYS A 146 15.17 10.44 9.28
CA LYS A 146 14.01 9.55 9.24
C LYS A 146 14.10 8.61 10.44
N GLU A 147 13.28 8.85 11.45
CA GLU A 147 13.11 7.85 12.51
C GLU A 147 12.52 6.59 11.88
N ARG A 148 13.21 5.46 12.08
CA ARG A 148 12.61 4.16 11.77
C ARG A 148 11.37 4.01 12.65
N PRO A 149 10.26 3.48 12.13
CA PRO A 149 9.16 3.04 12.98
C PRO A 149 9.77 2.14 14.06
N SER A 150 9.48 2.42 15.32
CA SER A 150 9.99 1.56 16.37
C SER A 150 9.36 0.18 16.19
N ASP A 151 10.16 -0.85 16.00
CA ASP A 151 9.70 -2.25 15.97
C ASP A 151 9.20 -2.74 17.36
N ARG A 152 9.09 -1.84 18.33
CA ARG A 152 8.57 -2.15 19.66
C ARG A 152 7.07 -2.27 19.60
N VAL A 153 6.61 -3.50 19.67
CA VAL A 153 5.20 -3.80 19.93
C VAL A 153 4.93 -3.55 21.40
N PRO A 154 4.06 -2.60 21.78
CA PRO A 154 3.76 -2.35 23.18
C PRO A 154 3.14 -3.60 23.80
N PRO A 155 3.50 -3.96 25.05
CA PRO A 155 2.88 -5.09 25.73
C PRO A 155 1.37 -4.83 25.90
N LYS A 156 0.56 -5.87 25.75
CA LYS A 156 -0.91 -5.78 25.90
C LYS A 156 -1.34 -5.29 27.29
N SER A 157 -0.48 -5.41 28.28
CA SER A 157 -0.71 -4.95 29.66
C SER A 157 0.63 -4.65 30.34
N TYR A 158 0.66 -3.60 31.12
CA TYR A 158 1.80 -3.24 31.96
C TYR A 158 1.38 -3.22 33.42
N THR A 159 2.15 -3.87 34.30
CA THR A 159 1.90 -3.84 35.74
C THR A 159 2.62 -2.64 36.35
N VAL A 160 1.86 -1.65 36.81
CA VAL A 160 2.38 -0.42 37.42
C VAL A 160 3.13 -0.74 38.73
N LYS A 161 4.31 -0.20 38.87
CA LYS A 161 5.15 -0.32 40.05
C LYS A 161 5.19 1.00 40.82
N SER A 162 5.49 0.92 42.12
CA SER A 162 5.66 2.13 42.91
C SER A 162 6.78 3.00 42.36
N GLY A 163 6.45 4.28 42.06
CA GLY A 163 7.37 5.25 41.42
C GLY A 163 7.20 5.39 39.94
N ASP A 164 6.35 4.59 39.28
CA ASP A 164 6.04 4.74 37.87
C ASP A 164 5.16 5.97 37.61
N THR A 165 5.48 6.69 36.58
CA THR A 165 4.59 7.71 36.02
C THR A 165 4.20 7.30 34.59
N LEU A 166 3.05 7.75 34.14
CA LEU A 166 2.56 7.43 32.80
C LEU A 166 3.61 7.79 31.72
N TRP A 167 4.29 8.91 31.89
CA TRP A 167 5.37 9.36 30.99
C TRP A 167 6.56 8.39 30.98
N LEU A 168 7.02 7.91 32.17
CA LEU A 168 8.11 6.95 32.29
C LEU A 168 7.74 5.58 31.69
N ILE A 169 6.50 5.15 31.86
CA ILE A 169 5.98 3.91 31.26
C ILE A 169 5.99 4.05 29.72
N CYS A 170 5.43 5.12 29.19
CA CYS A 170 5.42 5.37 27.76
C CYS A 170 6.83 5.42 27.18
N LYS A 171 7.74 6.14 27.81
CA LYS A 171 9.14 6.24 27.37
C LYS A 171 9.85 4.90 27.37
N LYS A 172 9.59 4.06 28.38
CA LYS A 172 10.21 2.74 28.51
C LYS A 172 9.67 1.73 27.51
N GLU A 173 8.36 1.71 27.29
CA GLU A 173 7.70 0.69 26.47
C GLU A 173 7.56 1.10 25.01
N LEU A 174 7.39 2.38 24.72
CA LEU A 174 7.23 2.90 23.35
C LEU A 174 8.49 3.58 22.79
N GLY A 175 9.45 3.90 23.67
CA GLY A 175 10.74 4.46 23.24
C GLY A 175 10.82 5.98 23.19
N ASP A 176 9.69 6.68 23.19
CA ASP A 176 9.59 8.14 23.31
C ASP A 176 8.32 8.53 24.06
N GLY A 177 8.40 9.52 24.90
CA GLY A 177 7.28 10.12 25.62
C GLY A 177 7.03 11.54 25.15
#